data_08269ecb2bf5a03ebc3713a288e4145d
#
_entry.id   08269ecb2bf5a03ebc3713a288e4145d
#
_cell.length_a   1.000
_cell.length_b   1.000
_cell.length_c   1.000
_cell.angle_alpha   90.00
_cell.angle_beta   90.00
_cell.angle_gamma   90.00
#
_symmetry.space_group_name_H-M   'P 1'
#
loop_
_entity.id
_entity.type
_entity.pdbx_description
1 polymer ?
#
loop_
_entity_poly.entity_id
_entity_poly.type
_entity_poly.pdbx_seq_one_letter_code
_entity_poly.pdbx_strand_id
1 'polypeptide(L)'
;GHVKETKTWFQTLRLSLLSLALLPISLWAGVSDVQLPTGGSVTVGSAQVSQNNNTLNVHQNSQNVGIQWDTFNIGQNATVNFYQPNTSSIAVNRVLDSNASQIMGKLNANGQVFLLNPNGVIFSKTAQVNVGGIVASTLNVTDSDIISGNFTLKNQSNAASVENYGSVIANGGVVAFIAPTVINEGQIQAHNGVIHLTA
;
A
#
# COMPACT_ATOMS: atom_id res chain seq x y z
N GLY A 1 70.63 -59.61 13.22
CA GLY A 1 69.66 -59.07 12.27
C GLY A 1 68.71 -58.15 12.95
N HIS A 2 68.81 -56.86 12.67
CA HIS A 2 67.84 -55.88 13.16
C HIS A 2 66.74 -55.71 12.10
N VAL A 3 65.49 -56.04 12.48
CA VAL A 3 64.32 -55.74 11.67
C VAL A 3 63.85 -54.34 12.03
N LYS A 4 63.89 -53.44 11.01
CA LYS A 4 63.34 -52.10 11.12
C LYS A 4 61.82 -52.16 10.88
N GLU A 5 61.02 -51.86 11.90
CA GLU A 5 59.59 -51.63 11.74
C GLU A 5 59.37 -50.27 11.10
N THR A 6 58.72 -50.25 9.94
CA THR A 6 58.23 -49.04 9.29
C THR A 6 56.81 -48.80 9.82
N LYS A 7 56.64 -47.73 10.63
CA LYS A 7 55.33 -47.22 11.05
C LYS A 7 54.73 -46.42 9.89
N THR A 8 53.74 -46.96 9.23
CA THR A 8 52.87 -46.25 8.30
C THR A 8 51.86 -45.44 9.09
N TRP A 9 51.99 -44.11 8.99
CA TRP A 9 50.99 -43.19 9.55
C TRP A 9 49.89 -43.04 8.49
N PHE A 10 48.70 -43.65 8.74
CA PHE A 10 47.50 -43.29 8.00
C PHE A 10 46.90 -42.02 8.64
N GLN A 11 47.06 -40.90 7.99
CA GLN A 11 46.27 -39.72 8.28
C GLN A 11 44.88 -39.92 7.68
N THR A 12 43.89 -40.16 8.53
CA THR A 12 42.50 -40.10 8.15
C THR A 12 42.12 -38.65 7.96
N LEU A 13 42.00 -38.24 6.71
CA LEU A 13 41.45 -36.94 6.35
C LEU A 13 39.97 -36.93 6.75
N ARG A 14 39.66 -36.26 7.86
CA ARG A 14 38.25 -35.99 8.21
C ARG A 14 37.77 -34.85 7.35
N LEU A 15 37.05 -35.16 6.27
CA LEU A 15 36.22 -34.18 5.57
C LEU A 15 35.10 -33.74 6.52
N SER A 16 35.22 -32.58 7.13
CA SER A 16 34.11 -31.94 7.76
C SER A 16 33.19 -31.44 6.64
N LEU A 17 32.05 -32.11 6.48
CA LEU A 17 30.94 -31.60 5.72
C LEU A 17 30.46 -30.32 6.39
N LEU A 18 30.91 -29.15 5.87
CA LEU A 18 30.25 -27.91 6.14
C LEU A 18 28.85 -28.03 5.52
N SER A 19 27.86 -28.31 6.37
CA SER A 19 26.47 -28.15 5.98
C SER A 19 26.24 -26.65 5.75
N LEU A 20 26.30 -26.26 4.49
CA LEU A 20 25.86 -24.92 4.07
C LEU A 20 24.35 -24.89 4.33
N ALA A 21 23.96 -24.34 5.45
CA ALA A 21 22.56 -24.05 5.73
C ALA A 21 22.11 -23.04 4.67
N LEU A 22 21.41 -23.52 3.67
CA LEU A 22 20.61 -22.70 2.75
C LEU A 22 19.53 -22.05 3.62
N LEU A 23 19.82 -20.85 4.13
CA LEU A 23 18.77 -19.98 4.67
C LEU A 23 17.78 -19.77 3.52
N PRO A 24 16.49 -19.97 3.75
CA PRO A 24 15.50 -19.64 2.74
C PRO A 24 15.67 -18.15 2.44
N ILE A 25 16.18 -17.83 1.26
CA ILE A 25 16.08 -16.50 0.72
C ILE A 25 14.58 -16.33 0.51
N SER A 26 13.92 -15.64 1.42
CA SER A 26 12.58 -15.14 1.17
C SER A 26 12.72 -14.21 -0.02
N LEU A 27 12.43 -14.72 -1.22
CA LEU A 27 12.18 -13.85 -2.35
C LEU A 27 10.98 -13.01 -1.93
N TRP A 28 11.23 -11.80 -1.48
CA TRP A 28 10.22 -10.77 -1.47
C TRP A 28 9.86 -10.58 -2.93
N ALA A 29 8.76 -11.22 -3.35
CA ALA A 29 8.14 -10.90 -4.62
C ALA A 29 7.67 -9.44 -4.49
N GLY A 30 8.47 -8.52 -5.02
CA GLY A 30 8.12 -7.12 -5.08
C GLY A 30 6.81 -6.96 -5.86
N VAL A 31 6.11 -5.85 -5.66
CA VAL A 31 4.91 -5.51 -6.41
C VAL A 31 5.26 -5.45 -7.90
N SER A 32 4.50 -6.18 -8.73
CA SER A 32 4.67 -6.16 -10.19
C SER A 32 4.46 -4.75 -10.74
N ASP A 33 5.16 -4.40 -11.83
CA ASP A 33 5.04 -3.09 -12.49
C ASP A 33 3.63 -2.80 -13.03
N VAL A 34 2.83 -3.84 -13.24
CA VAL A 34 1.44 -3.74 -13.71
C VAL A 34 0.42 -4.17 -12.67
N GLN A 35 0.84 -4.29 -11.42
CA GLN A 35 -0.04 -4.69 -10.33
C GLN A 35 -1.18 -3.71 -10.14
N LEU A 36 -2.38 -4.23 -9.95
CA LEU A 36 -3.59 -3.49 -9.63
C LEU A 36 -4.18 -3.97 -8.30
N PRO A 37 -5.01 -3.17 -7.62
CA PRO A 37 -5.78 -3.60 -6.47
C PRO A 37 -6.60 -4.86 -6.77
N THR A 38 -6.73 -5.76 -5.79
CA THR A 38 -7.40 -7.06 -5.93
C THR A 38 -8.57 -7.21 -4.96
N GLY A 39 -9.56 -8.00 -5.36
CA GLY A 39 -10.65 -8.42 -4.50
C GLY A 39 -11.58 -7.30 -4.05
N GLY A 40 -11.76 -6.27 -4.88
CA GLY A 40 -12.63 -5.14 -4.54
C GLY A 40 -14.09 -5.55 -4.37
N SER A 41 -14.67 -5.22 -3.20
CA SER A 41 -16.06 -5.48 -2.85
C SER A 41 -16.68 -4.22 -2.24
N VAL A 42 -17.77 -3.73 -2.84
CA VAL A 42 -18.51 -2.59 -2.31
C VAL A 42 -19.27 -3.03 -1.07
N THR A 43 -19.04 -2.38 0.06
CA THR A 43 -19.70 -2.66 1.33
C THR A 43 -20.79 -1.66 1.65
N VAL A 44 -20.67 -0.42 1.16
CA VAL A 44 -21.60 0.70 1.39
C VAL A 44 -21.64 1.56 0.15
N GLY A 45 -22.84 2.02 -0.20
CA GLY A 45 -23.03 2.86 -1.38
C GLY A 45 -23.03 2.06 -2.67
N SER A 46 -22.71 2.71 -3.78
CA SER A 46 -22.77 2.11 -5.11
C SER A 46 -21.59 2.52 -5.97
N ALA A 47 -20.90 1.53 -6.51
CA ALA A 47 -19.84 1.70 -7.50
C ALA A 47 -19.70 0.44 -8.36
N GLN A 48 -19.15 0.59 -9.55
CA GLN A 48 -18.69 -0.50 -10.40
C GLN A 48 -17.17 -0.44 -10.55
N VAL A 49 -16.53 -1.58 -10.40
CA VAL A 49 -15.08 -1.75 -10.60
C VAL A 49 -14.86 -2.52 -11.89
N SER A 50 -14.05 -1.97 -12.77
CA SER A 50 -13.66 -2.62 -14.03
C SER A 50 -12.16 -2.52 -14.24
N GLN A 51 -11.62 -3.49 -14.96
CA GLN A 51 -10.19 -3.54 -15.28
C GLN A 51 -10.00 -3.75 -16.76
N ASN A 52 -9.09 -2.98 -17.35
CA ASN A 52 -8.66 -3.11 -18.73
C ASN A 52 -7.13 -2.97 -18.78
N ASN A 53 -6.43 -4.03 -19.21
CA ASN A 53 -4.97 -4.10 -19.18
C ASN A 53 -4.42 -3.76 -17.77
N ASN A 54 -3.59 -2.73 -17.67
CA ASN A 54 -2.97 -2.25 -16.43
C ASN A 54 -3.69 -1.02 -15.84
N THR A 55 -4.98 -0.86 -16.15
CA THR A 55 -5.82 0.22 -15.62
C THR A 55 -7.03 -0.37 -14.91
N LEU A 56 -7.27 0.07 -13.68
CA LEU A 56 -8.48 -0.23 -12.90
C LEU A 56 -9.29 1.04 -12.77
N ASN A 57 -10.58 0.95 -13.13
CA ASN A 57 -11.52 2.06 -13.04
C ASN A 57 -12.59 1.76 -12.00
N VAL A 58 -12.84 2.71 -11.12
CA VAL A 58 -13.94 2.71 -10.16
C VAL A 58 -14.91 3.80 -10.57
N HIS A 59 -16.09 3.40 -11.02
CA HIS A 59 -17.20 4.32 -11.31
C HIS A 59 -18.11 4.38 -10.10
N GLN A 60 -17.99 5.43 -9.31
CA GLN A 60 -18.78 5.69 -8.12
C GLN A 60 -20.09 6.37 -8.49
N ASN A 61 -21.21 5.80 -8.04
CA ASN A 61 -22.56 6.34 -8.35
C ASN A 61 -23.19 7.05 -7.15
N SER A 62 -22.79 6.69 -5.93
CA SER A 62 -23.26 7.34 -4.69
C SER A 62 -22.30 8.42 -4.24
N GLN A 63 -22.79 9.38 -3.42
CA GLN A 63 -21.96 10.46 -2.87
C GLN A 63 -20.79 9.91 -2.06
N ASN A 64 -21.05 8.89 -1.25
CA ASN A 64 -20.04 8.16 -0.49
C ASN A 64 -20.09 6.68 -0.84
N VAL A 65 -18.94 6.04 -0.89
CA VAL A 65 -18.82 4.60 -1.13
C VAL A 65 -17.75 4.00 -0.23
N GLY A 66 -18.01 2.82 0.30
CA GLY A 66 -17.04 1.97 0.98
C GLY A 66 -16.69 0.78 0.10
N ILE A 67 -15.41 0.57 -0.14
CA ILE A 67 -14.90 -0.57 -0.89
C ILE A 67 -13.84 -1.25 -0.03
N GLN A 68 -13.99 -2.56 0.12
CA GLN A 68 -13.01 -3.40 0.80
C GLN A 68 -12.17 -4.12 -0.24
N TRP A 69 -10.86 -4.12 -0.06
CA TRP A 69 -9.89 -4.72 -0.96
C TRP A 69 -9.07 -5.80 -0.25
N ASP A 70 -8.73 -6.88 -0.94
CA ASP A 70 -7.75 -7.84 -0.44
C ASP A 70 -6.36 -7.24 -0.42
N THR A 71 -5.98 -6.56 -1.51
CA THR A 71 -4.76 -5.77 -1.63
C THR A 71 -5.05 -4.47 -2.36
N PHE A 72 -4.30 -3.43 -2.06
CA PHE A 72 -4.36 -2.17 -2.80
C PHE A 72 -2.94 -1.71 -3.10
N ASN A 73 -2.38 -2.27 -4.17
CA ASN A 73 -1.07 -1.91 -4.70
C ASN A 73 -1.23 -1.40 -6.13
N ILE A 74 -0.44 -0.41 -6.51
CA ILE A 74 -0.41 0.12 -7.88
C ILE A 74 1.02 0.04 -8.37
N GLY A 75 1.29 -0.82 -9.35
CA GLY A 75 2.60 -0.95 -9.98
C GLY A 75 2.99 0.32 -10.74
N GLN A 76 4.28 0.52 -11.00
CA GLN A 76 4.79 1.75 -11.61
C GLN A 76 4.21 2.03 -13.00
N ASN A 77 3.77 1.00 -13.74
CA ASN A 77 3.13 1.10 -15.05
C ASN A 77 1.61 0.87 -14.99
N ALA A 78 1.03 0.89 -13.80
CA ALA A 78 -0.39 0.72 -13.57
C ALA A 78 -1.07 2.04 -13.19
N THR A 79 -2.38 2.09 -13.42
CA THR A 79 -3.21 3.27 -13.15
C THR A 79 -4.50 2.84 -12.49
N VAL A 80 -4.91 3.56 -11.44
CA VAL A 80 -6.23 3.46 -10.83
C VAL A 80 -6.93 4.80 -10.96
N ASN A 81 -8.15 4.77 -11.49
CA ASN A 81 -8.99 5.96 -11.67
C ASN A 81 -10.27 5.82 -10.87
N PHE A 82 -10.62 6.86 -10.13
CA PHE A 82 -11.92 7.03 -9.50
C PHE A 82 -12.71 8.10 -10.24
N TYR A 83 -13.83 7.70 -10.82
CA TYR A 83 -14.81 8.59 -11.42
C TYR A 83 -15.96 8.75 -10.45
N GLN A 84 -16.09 9.92 -9.87
CA GLN A 84 -16.98 10.22 -8.75
C GLN A 84 -18.03 11.25 -9.16
N PRO A 85 -19.21 11.28 -8.50
CA PRO A 85 -20.30 12.20 -8.85
C PRO A 85 -19.89 13.67 -8.84
N ASN A 86 -19.06 14.08 -7.85
CA ASN A 86 -18.58 15.46 -7.73
C ASN A 86 -17.29 15.51 -6.91
N THR A 87 -16.71 16.71 -6.74
CA THR A 87 -15.45 16.92 -6.06
C THR A 87 -15.49 16.68 -4.55
N SER A 88 -16.68 16.66 -3.95
CA SER A 88 -16.87 16.35 -2.52
C SER A 88 -17.28 14.90 -2.26
N SER A 89 -17.47 14.10 -3.31
CA SER A 89 -17.71 12.66 -3.18
C SER A 89 -16.51 11.97 -2.51
N ILE A 90 -16.79 10.97 -1.69
CA ILE A 90 -15.75 10.24 -0.94
C ILE A 90 -15.81 8.76 -1.29
N ALA A 91 -14.67 8.21 -1.67
CA ALA A 91 -14.44 6.78 -1.79
C ALA A 91 -13.52 6.31 -0.66
N VAL A 92 -14.05 5.50 0.24
CA VAL A 92 -13.30 4.91 1.35
C VAL A 92 -12.83 3.52 0.94
N ASN A 93 -11.52 3.37 0.79
CA ASN A 93 -10.87 2.12 0.41
C ASN A 93 -10.20 1.51 1.64
N ARG A 94 -10.74 0.40 2.13
CA ARG A 94 -10.21 -0.34 3.28
C ARG A 94 -9.49 -1.58 2.79
N VAL A 95 -8.28 -1.78 3.24
CA VAL A 95 -7.38 -2.84 2.76
C VAL A 95 -7.16 -3.89 3.83
N LEU A 96 -7.35 -5.17 3.44
CA LEU A 96 -7.20 -6.33 4.32
C LEU A 96 -5.80 -6.97 4.25
N ASP A 97 -4.92 -6.46 3.39
CA ASP A 97 -3.57 -6.99 3.20
C ASP A 97 -2.80 -7.02 4.52
N SER A 98 -2.02 -8.07 4.73
CA SER A 98 -1.06 -8.15 5.85
C SER A 98 0.18 -7.29 5.63
N ASN A 99 0.36 -6.73 4.43
CA ASN A 99 1.44 -5.84 4.05
C ASN A 99 0.94 -4.41 3.82
N ALA A 100 1.85 -3.44 3.87
CA ALA A 100 1.55 -2.07 3.48
C ALA A 100 1.12 -1.99 2.02
N SER A 101 0.21 -1.08 1.71
CA SER A 101 -0.12 -0.73 0.34
C SER A 101 1.04 0.03 -0.30
N GLN A 102 1.48 -0.42 -1.47
CA GLN A 102 2.56 0.21 -2.22
C GLN A 102 1.99 0.89 -3.46
N ILE A 103 2.03 2.20 -3.46
CA ILE A 103 1.58 3.02 -4.58
C ILE A 103 2.82 3.47 -5.35
N MET A 104 3.04 2.85 -6.51
CA MET A 104 4.21 3.11 -7.35
C MET A 104 3.83 3.69 -8.71
N GLY A 105 2.55 3.65 -9.06
CA GLY A 105 2.00 4.14 -10.31
C GLY A 105 1.08 5.33 -10.10
N LYS A 106 0.05 5.42 -10.96
CA LYS A 106 -0.88 6.55 -11.00
C LYS A 106 -2.16 6.25 -10.22
N LEU A 107 -2.55 7.19 -9.38
CA LEU A 107 -3.84 7.20 -8.68
C LEU A 107 -4.52 8.53 -8.98
N ASN A 108 -5.64 8.48 -9.69
CA ASN A 108 -6.39 9.65 -10.12
C ASN A 108 -7.82 9.60 -9.58
N ALA A 109 -8.33 10.76 -9.18
CA ALA A 109 -9.72 10.92 -8.77
C ALA A 109 -10.19 12.38 -8.99
N ASN A 110 -11.44 12.56 -9.32
CA ASN A 110 -12.03 13.89 -9.35
C ASN A 110 -12.60 14.34 -8.00
N GLY A 111 -12.77 13.42 -7.05
CA GLY A 111 -13.23 13.67 -5.68
C GLY A 111 -12.20 13.26 -4.64
N GLN A 112 -12.69 12.84 -3.49
CA GLN A 112 -11.90 12.48 -2.31
C GLN A 112 -11.65 10.97 -2.26
N VAL A 113 -10.43 10.56 -1.97
CA VAL A 113 -10.04 9.16 -1.79
C VAL A 113 -9.49 8.97 -0.38
N PHE A 114 -10.07 8.03 0.35
CA PHE A 114 -9.51 7.53 1.60
C PHE A 114 -8.86 6.19 1.31
N LEU A 115 -7.58 6.05 1.63
CA LEU A 115 -6.84 4.79 1.54
C LEU A 115 -6.40 4.39 2.94
N LEU A 116 -7.07 3.38 3.48
CA LEU A 116 -6.93 2.95 4.86
C LEU A 116 -6.35 1.53 4.89
N ASN A 117 -5.13 1.40 5.37
CA ASN A 117 -4.46 0.11 5.54
C ASN A 117 -3.77 0.08 6.92
N PRO A 118 -4.22 -0.80 7.84
CA PRO A 118 -3.60 -0.90 9.17
C PRO A 118 -2.10 -1.20 9.11
N ASN A 119 -1.63 -1.80 8.03
CA ASN A 119 -0.23 -2.18 7.83
C ASN A 119 0.59 -1.11 7.10
N GLY A 120 -0.01 0.04 6.83
CA GLY A 120 0.68 1.19 6.26
C GLY A 120 0.36 1.47 4.80
N VAL A 121 0.80 2.63 4.34
CA VAL A 121 0.69 3.10 2.95
C VAL A 121 2.01 3.76 2.57
N ILE A 122 2.58 3.31 1.46
CA ILE A 122 3.85 3.83 0.95
C ILE A 122 3.65 4.32 -0.48
N PHE A 123 3.83 5.62 -0.69
CA PHE A 123 3.92 6.21 -2.02
C PHE A 123 5.38 6.23 -2.43
N SER A 124 5.76 5.43 -3.42
CA SER A 124 7.14 5.31 -3.88
C SER A 124 7.58 6.52 -4.70
N LYS A 125 8.84 6.60 -5.07
CA LYS A 125 9.40 7.69 -5.87
C LYS A 125 8.71 7.85 -7.23
N THR A 126 8.13 6.77 -7.77
CA THR A 126 7.41 6.77 -9.05
C THR A 126 5.92 7.05 -8.91
N ALA A 127 5.40 7.16 -7.69
CA ALA A 127 3.99 7.45 -7.45
C ALA A 127 3.59 8.82 -7.98
N GLN A 128 2.46 8.85 -8.69
CA GLN A 128 1.82 10.06 -9.21
C GLN A 128 0.36 10.05 -8.78
N VAL A 129 0.06 10.76 -7.71
CA VAL A 129 -1.29 10.88 -7.15
C VAL A 129 -1.85 12.24 -7.53
N ASN A 130 -2.98 12.24 -8.24
CA ASN A 130 -3.69 13.44 -8.65
C ASN A 130 -5.18 13.26 -8.36
N VAL A 131 -5.62 13.88 -7.29
CA VAL A 131 -6.95 13.65 -6.69
C VAL A 131 -7.58 14.98 -6.28
N GLY A 132 -8.89 14.97 -5.99
CA GLY A 132 -9.54 16.11 -5.33
C GLY A 132 -9.03 16.29 -3.92
N GLY A 133 -8.93 15.21 -3.17
CA GLY A 133 -8.31 15.13 -1.86
C GLY A 133 -7.97 13.69 -1.51
N ILE A 134 -7.10 13.50 -0.53
CA ILE A 134 -6.68 12.17 -0.08
C ILE A 134 -6.48 12.12 1.43
N VAL A 135 -6.95 11.05 2.03
CA VAL A 135 -6.60 10.64 3.38
C VAL A 135 -5.91 9.27 3.29
N ALA A 136 -4.65 9.21 3.63
CA ALA A 136 -3.92 7.94 3.76
C ALA A 136 -3.65 7.69 5.25
N SER A 137 -4.10 6.54 5.75
CA SER A 137 -4.04 6.29 7.19
C SER A 137 -3.94 4.81 7.53
N THR A 138 -3.40 4.52 8.70
CA THR A 138 -3.45 3.21 9.36
C THR A 138 -4.70 3.04 10.24
N LEU A 139 -5.50 4.09 10.39
CA LEU A 139 -6.75 4.09 11.14
C LEU A 139 -7.89 3.52 10.30
N ASN A 140 -9.03 3.27 10.92
CA ASN A 140 -10.21 2.73 10.24
C ASN A 140 -11.40 3.68 10.30
N VAL A 141 -12.27 3.55 9.30
CA VAL A 141 -13.61 4.17 9.24
C VAL A 141 -14.62 3.03 9.09
N THR A 142 -15.69 3.04 9.88
CA THR A 142 -16.72 2.00 9.84
C THR A 142 -17.73 2.25 8.70
N ASP A 143 -18.44 1.20 8.29
CA ASP A 143 -19.54 1.32 7.32
C ASP A 143 -20.60 2.32 7.78
N SER A 144 -20.92 2.31 9.07
CA SER A 144 -21.87 3.24 9.68
C SER A 144 -21.44 4.70 9.53
N ASP A 145 -20.14 4.98 9.69
CA ASP A 145 -19.58 6.33 9.49
C ASP A 145 -19.67 6.75 8.02
N ILE A 146 -19.45 5.83 7.09
CA ILE A 146 -19.56 6.10 5.65
C ILE A 146 -21.02 6.43 5.28
N ILE A 147 -21.98 5.66 5.80
CA ILE A 147 -23.43 5.89 5.57
C ILE A 147 -23.85 7.26 6.11
N SER A 148 -23.44 7.60 7.32
CA SER A 148 -23.81 8.86 7.96
C SER A 148 -23.06 10.08 7.40
N GLY A 149 -21.98 9.87 6.67
CA GLY A 149 -21.10 10.95 6.22
C GLY A 149 -20.23 11.56 7.36
N ASN A 150 -20.19 10.89 8.50
CA ASN A 150 -19.43 11.34 9.69
C ASN A 150 -18.16 10.50 9.85
N PHE A 151 -17.11 10.88 9.15
CA PHE A 151 -15.87 10.12 9.04
C PHE A 151 -15.00 10.31 10.30
N THR A 152 -15.20 9.43 11.29
CA THR A 152 -14.35 9.36 12.48
C THR A 152 -13.30 8.27 12.28
N LEU A 153 -12.03 8.66 12.22
CA LEU A 153 -10.91 7.73 12.15
C LEU A 153 -10.70 7.06 13.52
N LYS A 154 -10.77 5.73 13.54
CA LYS A 154 -10.63 4.93 14.76
C LYS A 154 -9.30 4.23 14.79
N ASN A 155 -8.64 4.27 15.94
CA ASN A 155 -7.33 3.66 16.14
C ASN A 155 -7.39 2.14 15.95
N GLN A 156 -6.37 1.63 15.28
CA GLN A 156 -6.00 0.21 15.25
C GLN A 156 -4.60 0.09 15.83
N SER A 157 -4.38 -0.92 16.66
CA SER A 157 -3.16 -1.09 17.47
C SER A 157 -1.95 -1.57 16.66
N ASN A 158 -1.60 -0.89 15.56
CA ASN A 158 -0.45 -1.22 14.72
C ASN A 158 0.56 -0.08 14.72
N ALA A 159 1.86 -0.41 14.74
CA ALA A 159 2.97 0.55 14.65
C ALA A 159 3.40 0.78 13.19
N ALA A 160 2.43 0.87 12.26
CA ALA A 160 2.72 1.07 10.85
C ALA A 160 2.86 2.56 10.50
N SER A 161 3.34 2.83 9.29
CA SER A 161 3.64 4.17 8.81
C SER A 161 2.85 4.53 7.55
N VAL A 162 2.71 5.83 7.31
CA VAL A 162 2.38 6.41 6.01
C VAL A 162 3.60 7.18 5.53
N GLU A 163 4.09 6.82 4.36
CA GLU A 163 5.33 7.35 3.82
C GLU A 163 5.11 7.87 2.40
N ASN A 164 5.65 9.04 2.07
CA ASN A 164 5.63 9.58 0.73
C ASN A 164 7.04 9.90 0.23
N TYR A 165 7.40 9.32 -0.89
CA TYR A 165 8.62 9.60 -1.65
C TYR A 165 8.34 10.07 -3.07
N GLY A 166 7.06 10.11 -3.46
CA GLY A 166 6.60 10.47 -4.80
C GLY A 166 5.95 11.84 -4.85
N SER A 167 4.95 11.97 -5.71
CA SER A 167 4.19 13.20 -5.91
C SER A 167 2.72 12.99 -5.55
N VAL A 168 2.21 13.78 -4.62
CA VAL A 168 0.80 13.80 -4.22
C VAL A 168 0.24 15.21 -4.44
N ILE A 169 -0.73 15.32 -5.33
CA ILE A 169 -1.38 16.59 -5.67
C ILE A 169 -2.87 16.45 -5.38
N ALA A 170 -3.40 17.35 -4.54
CA ALA A 170 -4.81 17.49 -4.28
C ALA A 170 -5.34 18.80 -4.88
N ASN A 171 -6.45 18.72 -5.61
CA ASN A 171 -7.05 19.84 -6.33
C ASN A 171 -8.28 20.36 -5.58
N GLY A 172 -8.06 21.20 -4.57
CA GLY A 172 -9.11 21.86 -3.81
C GLY A 172 -9.53 21.16 -2.51
N GLY A 173 -8.98 19.99 -2.22
CA GLY A 173 -9.28 19.21 -1.02
C GLY A 173 -8.13 19.13 -0.02
N VAL A 174 -8.26 18.18 0.89
CA VAL A 174 -7.29 17.91 1.95
C VAL A 174 -6.30 16.83 1.50
N VAL A 175 -5.03 17.00 1.85
CA VAL A 175 -4.08 15.89 1.96
C VAL A 175 -3.85 15.63 3.44
N ALA A 176 -4.25 14.45 3.92
CA ALA A 176 -4.02 14.06 5.30
C ALA A 176 -3.32 12.70 5.35
N PHE A 177 -2.17 12.65 6.01
CA PHE A 177 -1.47 11.42 6.35
C PHE A 177 -1.52 11.25 7.87
N ILE A 178 -2.14 10.17 8.33
CA ILE A 178 -2.41 9.95 9.75
C ILE A 178 -2.01 8.51 10.13
N ALA A 179 -0.93 8.38 10.89
CA ALA A 179 -0.38 7.11 11.33
C ALA A 179 0.54 7.30 12.53
N PRO A 180 0.92 6.25 13.27
CA PRO A 180 1.93 6.36 14.33
C PRO A 180 3.28 6.91 13.85
N THR A 181 3.62 6.71 12.58
CA THR A 181 4.80 7.30 11.94
C THR A 181 4.40 7.86 10.58
N VAL A 182 4.75 9.10 10.31
CA VAL A 182 4.52 9.76 9.02
C VAL A 182 5.85 10.31 8.50
N ILE A 183 6.19 9.93 7.27
CA ILE A 183 7.41 10.38 6.59
C ILE A 183 7.02 11.03 5.27
N ASN A 184 7.54 12.22 4.99
CA ASN A 184 7.43 12.84 3.70
C ASN A 184 8.80 13.30 3.21
N GLU A 185 9.31 12.60 2.22
CA GLU A 185 10.54 12.94 1.50
C GLU A 185 10.26 13.25 0.01
N GLY A 186 8.98 13.18 -0.38
CA GLY A 186 8.51 13.53 -1.72
C GLY A 186 7.91 14.91 -1.79
N GLN A 187 6.99 15.11 -2.73
CA GLN A 187 6.23 16.34 -2.91
C GLN A 187 4.77 16.14 -2.52
N ILE A 188 4.23 17.11 -1.78
CA ILE A 188 2.80 17.22 -1.49
C ILE A 188 2.36 18.62 -1.85
N GLN A 189 1.29 18.73 -2.67
CA GLN A 189 0.68 20.01 -3.03
C GLN A 189 -0.83 19.92 -2.82
N ALA A 190 -1.39 20.88 -2.11
CA ALA A 190 -2.83 21.04 -1.94
C ALA A 190 -3.24 22.41 -2.47
N HIS A 191 -3.78 22.43 -3.70
CA HIS A 191 -4.25 23.67 -4.33
C HIS A 191 -5.56 24.12 -3.67
N ASN A 192 -5.55 25.30 -3.04
CA ASN A 192 -6.69 25.84 -2.27
C ASN A 192 -7.19 24.88 -1.20
N GLY A 193 -6.32 24.04 -0.67
CA GLY A 193 -6.63 23.03 0.33
C GLY A 193 -5.71 23.09 1.53
N VAL A 194 -5.71 22.01 2.32
CA VAL A 194 -4.95 21.89 3.57
C VAL A 194 -4.14 20.62 3.56
N ILE A 195 -2.93 20.67 4.12
CA ILE A 195 -2.06 19.51 4.31
C ILE A 195 -1.96 19.23 5.82
N HIS A 196 -2.31 18.01 6.23
CA HIS A 196 -2.15 17.49 7.58
C HIS A 196 -1.24 16.28 7.58
N LEU A 197 -0.11 16.34 8.27
CA LEU A 197 0.78 15.21 8.52
C LEU A 197 0.82 15.00 10.03
N THR A 198 0.17 13.93 10.51
CA THR A 198 -0.06 13.70 11.95
C THR A 198 0.42 12.32 12.35
N ALA A 199 1.37 12.28 13.25
CA ALA A 199 1.88 11.08 13.90
C ALA A 199 1.42 10.95 15.34
#